data_09fc8fa26d6f5f2d962480718a586a5a
#
_entry.id   09fc8fa26d6f5f2d962480718a586a5a
#
_cell.length_a   1.000
_cell.length_b   1.000
_cell.length_c   1.000
_cell.angle_alpha   90.00
_cell.angle_beta   90.00
_cell.angle_gamma   90.00
#
_symmetry.space_group_name_H-M   'P 1'
#
loop_
_entity.id
_entity.type
_entity.pdbx_description
1 polymer ?
#
loop_
_entity_poly.entity_id
_entity_poly.type
_entity_poly.pdbx_seq_one_letter_code
_entity_poly.pdbx_strand_id
1 'polypeptide(L)'
;MRSVVKDKRDMESKADNIIVHPDVRRMLMNVKATTESMRALCIYTAMKIDLAEDHPDENVRQEADDFAALMTPIIKAYCTDRGFLNCSESLQVLGGSGFTKEYPLEQYLRDVRITMIYEGTNGIQALDLVGRKLTMHQGRLLQTFQKEVQKFLSENKDNVEIASFIKPLENALKEVTAATMWLMQNGMQDPENALASATDYLNLVALSSMTYMWARMAKFSIGKNEPIHKNKIKTGTYFVEKIMPELFMYSKKVQAGKSSMMDMEVAEF
;
A
#
# COMPACT_ATOMS: atom_id res chain seq x y z
N MET A 1 -18.58 -25.65 11.19
CA MET A 1 -19.09 -24.57 12.08
C MET A 1 -20.34 -23.98 11.47
N ARG A 2 -21.30 -23.51 12.29
CA ARG A 2 -22.51 -22.83 11.83
C ARG A 2 -22.38 -21.32 11.96
N SER A 3 -22.99 -20.57 11.05
CA SER A 3 -23.09 -19.12 11.17
C SER A 3 -23.85 -18.72 12.44
N VAL A 4 -23.37 -17.67 13.13
CA VAL A 4 -24.14 -17.06 14.24
C VAL A 4 -25.40 -16.36 13.73
N VAL A 5 -25.39 -15.91 12.47
CA VAL A 5 -26.55 -15.28 11.81
C VAL A 5 -27.43 -16.37 11.21
N LYS A 6 -28.65 -16.53 11.76
CA LYS A 6 -29.57 -17.62 11.39
C LYS A 6 -29.88 -17.67 9.89
N ASP A 7 -30.12 -16.51 9.26
CA ASP A 7 -30.47 -16.41 7.83
C ASP A 7 -29.32 -16.78 6.87
N LYS A 8 -28.10 -16.93 7.40
CA LYS A 8 -26.92 -17.37 6.63
C LYS A 8 -26.61 -18.85 6.81
N ARG A 9 -27.45 -19.59 7.53
CA ARG A 9 -27.28 -21.03 7.77
C ARG A 9 -27.82 -21.82 6.59
N ASP A 10 -27.00 -22.72 6.08
CA ASP A 10 -27.44 -23.75 5.14
C ASP A 10 -27.96 -24.96 5.94
N MET A 11 -29.28 -25.08 6.03
CA MET A 11 -29.92 -26.13 6.81
C MET A 11 -29.85 -27.51 6.14
N GLU A 12 -29.50 -27.56 4.84
CA GLU A 12 -29.37 -28.83 4.10
C GLU A 12 -27.94 -29.41 4.24
N SER A 13 -26.94 -28.59 4.61
CA SER A 13 -25.57 -28.99 4.79
C SER A 13 -25.22 -29.27 6.26
N LYS A 14 -24.20 -30.13 6.50
CA LYS A 14 -23.64 -30.37 7.85
C LYS A 14 -22.97 -29.16 8.46
N ALA A 15 -22.45 -28.26 7.66
CA ALA A 15 -21.79 -27.01 8.04
C ALA A 15 -22.08 -25.93 6.99
N ASP A 16 -22.03 -24.67 7.40
CA ASP A 16 -22.13 -23.55 6.46
C ASP A 16 -20.82 -23.35 5.70
N ASN A 17 -20.90 -22.77 4.51
CA ASN A 17 -19.71 -22.36 3.76
C ASN A 17 -18.90 -21.34 4.59
N ILE A 18 -17.59 -21.52 4.71
CA ILE A 18 -16.72 -20.68 5.57
C ILE A 18 -16.78 -19.19 5.23
N ILE A 19 -17.11 -18.83 4.00
CA ILE A 19 -17.21 -17.44 3.55
C ILE A 19 -18.33 -16.66 4.26
N VAL A 20 -19.27 -17.34 4.95
CA VAL A 20 -20.30 -16.66 5.76
C VAL A 20 -19.74 -16.07 7.04
N HIS A 21 -18.58 -16.51 7.49
CA HIS A 21 -17.95 -16.05 8.72
C HIS A 21 -17.21 -14.70 8.50
N PRO A 22 -17.42 -13.71 9.38
CA PRO A 22 -16.82 -12.38 9.22
C PRO A 22 -15.31 -12.39 9.17
N ASP A 23 -14.61 -13.22 9.95
CA ASP A 23 -13.16 -13.26 9.97
C ASP A 23 -12.57 -13.86 8.68
N VAL A 24 -13.22 -14.89 8.11
CA VAL A 24 -12.83 -15.41 6.79
C VAL A 24 -13.00 -14.31 5.72
N ARG A 25 -14.09 -13.56 5.77
CA ARG A 25 -14.30 -12.42 4.85
C ARG A 25 -13.26 -11.34 5.05
N ARG A 26 -12.85 -11.04 6.29
CA ARG A 26 -11.78 -10.09 6.58
C ARG A 26 -10.48 -10.50 5.88
N MET A 27 -10.05 -11.75 6.05
CA MET A 27 -8.85 -12.28 5.39
C MET A 27 -8.94 -12.18 3.86
N LEU A 28 -10.03 -12.62 3.27
CA LEU A 28 -10.24 -12.55 1.82
C LEU A 28 -10.30 -11.11 1.31
N MET A 29 -10.90 -10.19 2.05
CA MET A 29 -10.96 -8.78 1.68
C MET A 29 -9.62 -8.08 1.83
N ASN A 30 -8.80 -8.42 2.84
CA ASN A 30 -7.42 -7.92 2.95
C ASN A 30 -6.61 -8.31 1.72
N VAL A 31 -6.60 -9.60 1.37
CA VAL A 31 -5.90 -10.12 0.20
C VAL A 31 -6.39 -9.44 -1.07
N LYS A 32 -7.71 -9.35 -1.27
CA LYS A 32 -8.30 -8.74 -2.46
C LYS A 32 -7.98 -7.26 -2.58
N ALA A 33 -8.21 -6.48 -1.54
CA ALA A 33 -8.08 -5.03 -1.57
C ALA A 33 -6.62 -4.58 -1.73
N THR A 34 -5.69 -5.25 -1.06
CA THR A 34 -4.26 -4.96 -1.22
C THR A 34 -3.74 -5.41 -2.57
N THR A 35 -4.07 -6.61 -3.04
CA THR A 35 -3.61 -7.12 -4.34
C THR A 35 -4.10 -6.23 -5.49
N GLU A 36 -5.35 -5.79 -5.47
CA GLU A 36 -5.90 -4.95 -6.54
C GLU A 36 -5.25 -3.57 -6.58
N SER A 37 -4.99 -2.93 -5.44
CA SER A 37 -4.30 -1.65 -5.39
C SER A 37 -2.81 -1.75 -5.75
N MET A 38 -2.11 -2.79 -5.29
CA MET A 38 -0.72 -3.05 -5.68
C MET A 38 -0.58 -3.27 -7.18
N ARG A 39 -1.45 -4.09 -7.78
CA ARG A 39 -1.47 -4.28 -9.24
C ARG A 39 -1.76 -3.00 -10.00
N ALA A 40 -2.71 -2.20 -9.53
CA ALA A 40 -3.01 -0.90 -10.13
C ALA A 40 -1.80 0.04 -10.07
N LEU A 41 -1.09 0.09 -8.94
CA LEU A 41 0.11 0.91 -8.78
C LEU A 41 1.24 0.43 -9.70
N CYS A 42 1.48 -0.89 -9.78
CA CYS A 42 2.50 -1.45 -10.67
C CYS A 42 2.22 -1.13 -12.14
N ILE A 43 0.98 -1.34 -12.61
CA ILE A 43 0.59 -1.06 -14.00
C ILE A 43 0.66 0.45 -14.29
N TYR A 44 0.24 1.29 -13.33
CA TYR A 44 0.31 2.73 -13.48
C TYR A 44 1.76 3.22 -13.56
N THR A 45 2.66 2.64 -12.77
CA THR A 45 4.10 2.95 -12.82
C THR A 45 4.73 2.45 -14.12
N ALA A 46 4.35 1.27 -14.62
CA ALA A 46 4.80 0.80 -15.93
C ALA A 46 4.37 1.74 -17.06
N MET A 47 3.12 2.23 -17.05
CA MET A 47 2.69 3.27 -18.00
C MET A 47 3.51 4.55 -17.89
N LYS A 48 3.93 4.93 -16.67
CA LYS A 48 4.83 6.10 -16.49
C LYS A 48 6.21 5.86 -17.10
N ILE A 49 6.74 4.64 -17.03
CA ILE A 49 8.00 4.28 -17.69
C ILE A 49 7.87 4.45 -19.21
N ASP A 50 6.80 3.92 -19.82
CA ASP A 50 6.56 4.11 -21.27
C ASP A 50 6.45 5.60 -21.63
N LEU A 51 5.76 6.41 -20.81
CA LEU A 51 5.67 7.86 -21.03
C LEU A 51 7.02 8.57 -20.87
N ALA A 52 7.87 8.12 -19.95
CA ALA A 52 9.21 8.69 -19.75
C ALA A 52 10.14 8.43 -20.97
N GLU A 53 9.97 7.29 -21.64
CA GLU A 53 10.76 6.90 -22.81
C GLU A 53 10.25 7.57 -24.10
N ASP A 54 8.95 7.53 -24.35
CA ASP A 54 8.39 7.75 -25.70
C ASP A 54 7.54 9.01 -25.86
N HIS A 55 7.17 9.73 -24.78
CA HIS A 55 6.28 10.89 -24.91
C HIS A 55 6.98 12.05 -25.63
N PRO A 56 6.34 12.74 -26.61
CA PRO A 56 6.95 13.83 -27.38
C PRO A 56 7.31 15.07 -26.55
N ASP A 57 6.54 15.37 -25.49
CA ASP A 57 6.77 16.51 -24.58
C ASP A 57 7.79 16.11 -23.48
N GLU A 58 8.91 16.84 -23.42
CA GLU A 58 9.98 16.61 -22.46
C GLU A 58 9.54 16.79 -20.99
N ASN A 59 8.64 17.71 -20.70
CA ASN A 59 8.12 17.90 -19.34
C ASN A 59 7.32 16.68 -18.90
N VAL A 60 6.52 16.10 -19.79
CA VAL A 60 5.76 14.87 -19.51
C VAL A 60 6.69 13.69 -19.26
N ARG A 61 7.77 13.56 -20.08
CA ARG A 61 8.79 12.52 -19.84
C ARG A 61 9.44 12.68 -18.47
N GLN A 62 9.83 13.90 -18.11
CA GLN A 62 10.49 14.17 -16.83
C GLN A 62 9.56 13.90 -15.63
N GLU A 63 8.30 14.33 -15.68
CA GLU A 63 7.34 14.06 -14.61
C GLU A 63 7.06 12.54 -14.48
N ALA A 64 7.02 11.83 -15.59
CA ALA A 64 6.81 10.40 -15.63
C ALA A 64 8.03 9.64 -15.06
N ASP A 65 9.25 10.03 -15.41
CA ASP A 65 10.49 9.47 -14.86
C ASP A 65 10.60 9.72 -13.35
N ASP A 66 10.33 10.94 -12.89
CA ASP A 66 10.32 11.28 -11.47
C ASP A 66 9.34 10.41 -10.68
N PHE A 67 8.14 10.18 -11.23
CA PHE A 67 7.14 9.30 -10.62
C PHE A 67 7.63 7.85 -10.53
N ALA A 68 8.14 7.31 -11.64
CA ALA A 68 8.64 5.94 -11.71
C ALA A 68 9.85 5.73 -10.77
N ALA A 69 10.78 6.70 -10.76
CA ALA A 69 11.93 6.67 -9.88
C ALA A 69 11.58 6.69 -8.40
N LEU A 70 10.53 7.45 -7.99
CA LEU A 70 10.03 7.45 -6.62
C LEU A 70 9.35 6.12 -6.27
N MET A 71 8.53 5.58 -7.17
CA MET A 71 7.70 4.40 -6.89
C MET A 71 8.48 3.09 -6.91
N THR A 72 9.60 3.00 -7.59
CA THR A 72 10.40 1.77 -7.72
C THR A 72 10.73 1.11 -6.38
N PRO A 73 11.40 1.78 -5.40
CA PRO A 73 11.68 1.18 -4.11
C PRO A 73 10.41 0.89 -3.30
N ILE A 74 9.37 1.71 -3.42
CA ILE A 74 8.10 1.57 -2.74
C ILE A 74 7.36 0.30 -3.21
N ILE A 75 7.25 0.12 -4.53
CA ILE A 75 6.61 -1.05 -5.13
C ILE A 75 7.36 -2.32 -4.73
N LYS A 76 8.69 -2.33 -4.90
CA LYS A 76 9.49 -3.51 -4.57
C LYS A 76 9.30 -3.90 -3.11
N ALA A 77 9.48 -3.01 -2.16
CA ALA A 77 9.43 -3.35 -0.74
C ALA A 77 8.00 -3.65 -0.27
N TYR A 78 7.08 -2.72 -0.46
CA TYR A 78 5.72 -2.89 0.07
C TYR A 78 4.97 -4.05 -0.57
N CYS A 79 5.05 -4.21 -1.91
CA CYS A 79 4.32 -5.28 -2.58
C CYS A 79 4.85 -6.67 -2.19
N THR A 80 6.14 -6.80 -1.92
CA THR A 80 6.71 -8.08 -1.50
C THR A 80 6.40 -8.40 -0.04
N ASP A 81 6.47 -7.41 0.87
CA ASP A 81 6.07 -7.58 2.26
C ASP A 81 4.58 -7.94 2.38
N ARG A 82 3.72 -7.18 1.70
CA ARG A 82 2.28 -7.43 1.70
C ARG A 82 1.94 -8.74 0.97
N GLY A 83 2.67 -9.09 -0.08
CA GLY A 83 2.54 -10.36 -0.80
C GLY A 83 2.75 -11.56 0.11
N PHE A 84 3.79 -11.52 0.96
CA PHE A 84 4.03 -12.55 1.97
C PHE A 84 2.87 -12.67 2.97
N LEU A 85 2.40 -11.55 3.50
CA LEU A 85 1.25 -11.53 4.41
C LEU A 85 -0.03 -12.06 3.73
N ASN A 86 -0.27 -11.70 2.47
CA ASN A 86 -1.41 -12.17 1.70
C ASN A 86 -1.36 -13.69 1.47
N CYS A 87 -0.19 -14.26 1.19
CA CYS A 87 0.00 -15.72 1.08
C CYS A 87 -0.27 -16.40 2.43
N SER A 88 0.20 -15.82 3.53
CA SER A 88 -0.06 -16.33 4.88
C SER A 88 -1.54 -16.29 5.24
N GLU A 89 -2.25 -15.17 4.99
CA GLU A 89 -3.70 -15.09 5.22
C GLU A 89 -4.48 -16.07 4.32
N SER A 90 -4.07 -16.24 3.07
CA SER A 90 -4.70 -17.19 2.14
C SER A 90 -4.56 -18.65 2.63
N LEU A 91 -3.39 -19.00 3.17
CA LEU A 91 -3.15 -20.29 3.81
C LEU A 91 -4.05 -20.46 5.04
N GLN A 92 -4.15 -19.42 5.88
CA GLN A 92 -4.99 -19.42 7.08
C GLN A 92 -6.47 -19.66 6.77
N VAL A 93 -6.98 -19.16 5.63
CA VAL A 93 -8.37 -19.40 5.19
C VAL A 93 -8.67 -20.90 5.04
N LEU A 94 -7.70 -21.71 4.59
CA LEU A 94 -7.85 -23.15 4.44
C LEU A 94 -7.62 -23.92 5.75
N GLY A 95 -7.22 -23.25 6.83
CA GLY A 95 -6.90 -23.90 8.09
C GLY A 95 -5.79 -24.94 7.95
N GLY A 96 -5.89 -26.06 8.67
CA GLY A 96 -4.90 -27.14 8.63
C GLY A 96 -4.65 -27.71 7.23
N SER A 97 -5.65 -27.73 6.37
CA SER A 97 -5.50 -28.19 4.98
C SER A 97 -4.57 -27.30 4.16
N GLY A 98 -4.54 -25.98 4.44
CA GLY A 98 -3.64 -25.06 3.75
C GLY A 98 -2.17 -25.28 4.03
N PHE A 99 -1.84 -25.95 5.12
CA PHE A 99 -0.47 -26.29 5.52
C PHE A 99 0.09 -27.53 4.80
N THR A 100 -0.77 -28.32 4.17
CA THR A 100 -0.39 -29.57 3.50
C THR A 100 -0.05 -29.32 2.02
N LYS A 101 0.73 -30.24 1.41
CA LYS A 101 1.18 -30.11 0.02
C LYS A 101 0.09 -30.31 -1.02
N GLU A 102 -1.07 -30.82 -0.64
CA GLU A 102 -2.24 -30.96 -1.53
C GLU A 102 -2.78 -29.60 -1.99
N TYR A 103 -2.45 -28.53 -1.24
CA TYR A 103 -2.83 -27.16 -1.59
C TYR A 103 -1.56 -26.32 -1.87
N PRO A 104 -1.48 -25.59 -2.99
CA PRO A 104 -0.25 -24.90 -3.40
C PRO A 104 0.09 -23.67 -2.54
N LEU A 105 -0.74 -23.28 -1.59
CA LEU A 105 -0.55 -22.05 -0.79
C LEU A 105 0.68 -22.12 0.13
N GLU A 106 1.02 -23.31 0.62
CA GLU A 106 2.26 -23.49 1.41
C GLU A 106 3.51 -23.21 0.57
N GLN A 107 3.48 -23.60 -0.71
CA GLN A 107 4.57 -23.32 -1.66
C GLN A 107 4.62 -21.82 -1.97
N TYR A 108 3.50 -21.18 -2.26
CA TYR A 108 3.48 -19.73 -2.53
C TYR A 108 4.02 -18.91 -1.36
N LEU A 109 3.74 -19.32 -0.11
CA LEU A 109 4.27 -18.64 1.07
C LEU A 109 5.82 -18.76 1.14
N ARG A 110 6.37 -19.91 0.80
CA ARG A 110 7.82 -20.12 0.74
C ARG A 110 8.46 -19.35 -0.42
N ASP A 111 7.86 -19.43 -1.59
CA ASP A 111 8.39 -18.81 -2.82
C ASP A 111 8.39 -17.28 -2.75
N VAL A 112 7.33 -16.66 -2.21
CA VAL A 112 7.26 -15.20 -2.09
C VAL A 112 8.29 -14.63 -1.11
N ARG A 113 8.78 -15.43 -0.15
CA ARG A 113 9.70 -14.95 0.89
C ARG A 113 11.02 -14.41 0.34
N ILE A 114 11.56 -15.01 -0.72
CA ILE A 114 12.81 -14.55 -1.33
C ILE A 114 12.67 -13.16 -1.95
N THR A 115 11.47 -12.78 -2.40
CA THR A 115 11.24 -11.47 -3.03
C THR A 115 11.50 -10.28 -2.10
N MET A 116 11.45 -10.50 -0.79
CA MET A 116 11.76 -9.49 0.23
C MET A 116 13.26 -9.32 0.46
N ILE A 117 14.10 -10.24 -0.06
CA ILE A 117 15.52 -10.35 0.25
C ILE A 117 16.39 -9.96 -0.95
N TYR A 118 16.13 -10.50 -2.14
CA TYR A 118 16.96 -10.29 -3.33
C TYR A 118 16.76 -8.89 -3.93
N GLU A 119 17.66 -8.48 -4.82
CA GLU A 119 17.66 -7.17 -5.50
C GLU A 119 17.66 -5.98 -4.52
N GLY A 120 18.40 -6.12 -3.43
CA GLY A 120 18.34 -5.24 -2.28
C GLY A 120 17.16 -5.58 -1.35
N THR A 121 17.46 -5.86 -0.09
CA THR A 121 16.41 -6.16 0.90
C THR A 121 15.40 -5.01 1.00
N ASN A 122 14.21 -5.29 1.52
CA ASN A 122 13.19 -4.25 1.66
C ASN A 122 13.65 -3.08 2.56
N GLY A 123 14.50 -3.36 3.56
CA GLY A 123 15.18 -2.31 4.33
C GLY A 123 16.11 -1.44 3.47
N ILE A 124 16.87 -2.03 2.54
CA ILE A 124 17.70 -1.26 1.59
C ILE A 124 16.86 -0.39 0.65
N GLN A 125 15.70 -0.88 0.22
CA GLN A 125 14.76 -0.07 -0.57
C GLN A 125 14.22 1.12 0.24
N ALA A 126 13.94 0.92 1.53
CA ALA A 126 13.53 2.00 2.40
C ALA A 126 14.63 3.03 2.62
N LEU A 127 15.88 2.59 2.80
CA LEU A 127 17.05 3.47 2.88
C LEU A 127 17.30 4.22 1.57
N ASP A 128 17.12 3.58 0.42
CA ASP A 128 17.20 4.23 -0.90
C ASP A 128 16.13 5.33 -1.06
N LEU A 129 14.91 5.06 -0.62
CA LEU A 129 13.85 6.06 -0.63
C LEU A 129 14.23 7.30 0.20
N VAL A 130 14.59 7.10 1.46
CA VAL A 130 14.82 8.22 2.40
C VAL A 130 16.16 8.90 2.15
N GLY A 131 17.24 8.13 1.96
CA GLY A 131 18.60 8.67 1.82
C GLY A 131 18.91 9.25 0.45
N ARG A 132 18.26 8.74 -0.61
CA ARG A 132 18.57 9.16 -2.00
C ARG A 132 17.38 9.77 -2.70
N LYS A 133 16.25 9.08 -2.82
CA LYS A 133 15.11 9.51 -3.65
C LYS A 133 14.46 10.81 -3.15
N LEU A 134 14.34 10.98 -1.84
CA LEU A 134 13.77 12.21 -1.26
C LEU A 134 14.63 13.44 -1.47
N THR A 135 15.94 13.28 -1.62
CA THR A 135 16.88 14.39 -1.81
C THR A 135 17.22 14.67 -3.27
N MET A 136 16.99 13.69 -4.17
CA MET A 136 17.27 13.84 -5.60
C MET A 136 16.55 15.05 -6.19
N HIS A 137 17.29 15.81 -6.98
CA HIS A 137 16.77 16.99 -7.67
C HIS A 137 16.02 17.97 -6.74
N GLN A 138 16.56 18.16 -5.52
CA GLN A 138 15.95 19.03 -4.49
C GLN A 138 14.53 18.60 -4.08
N GLY A 139 14.28 17.29 -4.04
CA GLY A 139 12.99 16.72 -3.64
C GLY A 139 11.93 16.67 -4.75
N ARG A 140 12.31 16.89 -6.01
CA ARG A 140 11.38 16.95 -7.14
C ARG A 140 10.56 15.67 -7.30
N LEU A 141 11.15 14.50 -7.06
CA LEU A 141 10.44 13.22 -7.22
C LEU A 141 9.16 13.17 -6.38
N LEU A 142 9.26 13.47 -5.09
CA LEU A 142 8.11 13.50 -4.20
C LEU A 142 7.15 14.64 -4.54
N GLN A 143 7.68 15.81 -4.91
CA GLN A 143 6.86 16.95 -5.32
C GLN A 143 6.03 16.63 -6.57
N THR A 144 6.58 15.89 -7.53
CA THR A 144 5.86 15.44 -8.73
C THR A 144 4.70 14.53 -8.37
N PHE A 145 4.91 13.55 -7.49
CA PHE A 145 3.83 12.71 -6.97
C PHE A 145 2.76 13.53 -6.24
N GLN A 146 3.17 14.42 -5.34
CA GLN A 146 2.25 15.25 -4.57
C GLN A 146 1.42 16.18 -5.47
N LYS A 147 2.04 16.81 -6.48
CA LYS A 147 1.33 17.65 -7.47
C LYS A 147 0.29 16.85 -8.26
N GLU A 148 0.63 15.64 -8.69
CA GLU A 148 -0.31 14.77 -9.40
C GLU A 148 -1.53 14.41 -8.53
N VAL A 149 -1.29 14.05 -7.26
CA VAL A 149 -2.38 13.76 -6.31
C VAL A 149 -3.21 15.00 -6.00
N GLN A 150 -2.58 16.17 -5.79
CA GLN A 150 -3.26 17.45 -5.56
C GLN A 150 -4.12 17.86 -6.75
N LYS A 151 -3.62 17.67 -7.98
CA LYS A 151 -4.40 17.91 -9.19
C LYS A 151 -5.66 17.04 -9.22
N PHE A 152 -5.50 15.74 -8.96
CA PHE A 152 -6.65 14.82 -8.89
C PHE A 152 -7.66 15.25 -7.82
N LEU A 153 -7.19 15.63 -6.63
CA LEU A 153 -8.05 16.13 -5.54
C LEU A 153 -8.81 17.38 -5.95
N SER A 154 -8.13 18.37 -6.56
CA SER A 154 -8.76 19.63 -6.99
C SER A 154 -9.82 19.42 -8.08
N GLU A 155 -9.55 18.52 -9.03
CA GLU A 155 -10.49 18.17 -10.10
C GLU A 155 -11.74 17.42 -9.62
N ASN A 156 -11.68 16.81 -8.42
CA ASN A 156 -12.73 15.95 -7.90
C ASN A 156 -13.30 16.41 -6.54
N LYS A 157 -12.93 17.60 -6.05
CA LYS A 157 -13.34 18.12 -4.72
C LYS A 157 -14.85 18.18 -4.53
N ASP A 158 -15.60 18.51 -5.59
CA ASP A 158 -17.05 18.68 -5.56
C ASP A 158 -17.80 17.40 -6.03
N ASN A 159 -17.08 16.31 -6.30
CA ASN A 159 -17.69 15.06 -6.73
C ASN A 159 -18.17 14.25 -5.51
N VAL A 160 -19.45 14.40 -5.19
CA VAL A 160 -20.10 13.76 -4.05
C VAL A 160 -20.07 12.22 -4.13
N GLU A 161 -20.07 11.66 -5.34
CA GLU A 161 -20.14 10.22 -5.56
C GLU A 161 -18.86 9.49 -5.11
N ILE A 162 -17.70 10.16 -5.14
CA ILE A 162 -16.41 9.61 -4.68
C ILE A 162 -15.88 10.32 -3.43
N ALA A 163 -16.67 11.12 -2.75
CA ALA A 163 -16.26 11.87 -1.56
C ALA A 163 -15.65 10.96 -0.48
N SER A 164 -16.14 9.72 -0.35
CA SER A 164 -15.60 8.71 0.56
C SER A 164 -14.18 8.25 0.24
N PHE A 165 -13.65 8.54 -0.95
CA PHE A 165 -12.29 8.29 -1.36
C PHE A 165 -11.43 9.56 -1.38
N ILE A 166 -12.04 10.72 -1.64
CA ILE A 166 -11.35 12.01 -1.71
C ILE A 166 -10.81 12.42 -0.33
N LYS A 167 -11.67 12.40 0.69
CA LYS A 167 -11.27 12.81 2.04
C LYS A 167 -10.15 11.95 2.65
N PRO A 168 -10.18 10.60 2.55
CA PRO A 168 -9.05 9.76 2.94
C PRO A 168 -7.76 10.07 2.19
N LEU A 169 -7.83 10.33 0.88
CA LEU A 169 -6.66 10.69 0.07
C LEU A 169 -6.06 12.04 0.50
N GLU A 170 -6.88 13.04 0.79
CA GLU A 170 -6.42 14.32 1.36
C GLU A 170 -5.66 14.11 2.68
N ASN A 171 -6.21 13.27 3.56
CA ASN A 171 -5.57 12.96 4.85
C ASN A 171 -4.25 12.22 4.63
N ALA A 172 -4.21 11.24 3.73
CA ALA A 172 -2.99 10.51 3.40
C ALA A 172 -1.88 11.45 2.90
N LEU A 173 -2.23 12.39 2.02
CA LEU A 173 -1.26 13.37 1.51
C LEU A 173 -0.74 14.31 2.60
N LYS A 174 -1.59 14.71 3.55
CA LYS A 174 -1.19 15.53 4.71
C LYS A 174 -0.19 14.78 5.59
N GLU A 175 -0.45 13.50 5.88
CA GLU A 175 0.45 12.68 6.70
C GLU A 175 1.81 12.45 6.02
N VAL A 176 1.83 12.18 4.71
CA VAL A 176 3.09 12.09 3.94
C VAL A 176 3.86 13.39 4.02
N THR A 177 3.19 14.53 3.84
CA THR A 177 3.83 15.85 3.92
C THR A 177 4.41 16.12 5.30
N ALA A 178 3.65 15.85 6.35
CA ALA A 178 4.09 16.05 7.75
C ALA A 178 5.28 15.15 8.10
N ALA A 179 5.23 13.87 7.74
CA ALA A 179 6.31 12.92 7.96
C ALA A 179 7.58 13.30 7.17
N THR A 180 7.43 13.77 5.94
CA THR A 180 8.56 14.25 5.12
C THR A 180 9.23 15.45 5.75
N MET A 181 8.45 16.44 6.22
CA MET A 181 8.99 17.61 6.91
C MET A 181 9.75 17.22 8.18
N TRP A 182 9.20 16.29 8.94
CA TRP A 182 9.86 15.76 10.13
C TRP A 182 11.20 15.09 9.81
N LEU A 183 11.22 14.22 8.77
CA LEU A 183 12.44 13.55 8.31
C LEU A 183 13.50 14.53 7.85
N MET A 184 13.12 15.54 7.09
CA MET A 184 14.06 16.57 6.63
C MET A 184 14.65 17.35 7.81
N GLN A 185 13.82 17.78 8.73
CA GLN A 185 14.25 18.56 9.88
C GLN A 185 15.14 17.75 10.84
N ASN A 186 14.71 16.55 11.22
CA ASN A 186 15.41 15.73 12.22
C ASN A 186 16.56 14.93 11.61
N GLY A 187 16.44 14.48 10.36
CA GLY A 187 17.50 13.78 9.64
C GLY A 187 18.69 14.68 9.25
N MET A 188 18.47 15.99 9.07
CA MET A 188 19.58 16.96 8.88
C MET A 188 20.38 17.18 10.17
N GLN A 189 19.72 17.11 11.33
CA GLN A 189 20.39 17.24 12.63
C GLN A 189 21.11 15.94 13.01
N ASP A 190 20.48 14.83 12.77
CA ASP A 190 20.99 13.48 13.04
C ASP A 190 20.48 12.48 12.00
N PRO A 191 21.35 12.04 11.07
CA PRO A 191 20.98 11.13 10.00
C PRO A 191 20.36 9.79 10.49
N GLU A 192 20.71 9.31 11.68
CA GLU A 192 20.14 8.08 12.21
C GLU A 192 18.62 8.18 12.43
N ASN A 193 18.07 9.36 12.70
CA ASN A 193 16.63 9.57 12.77
C ASN A 193 15.93 9.20 11.44
N ALA A 194 16.50 9.62 10.33
CA ALA A 194 15.98 9.31 9.01
C ALA A 194 16.13 7.81 8.68
N LEU A 195 17.26 7.21 9.01
CA LEU A 195 17.54 5.79 8.78
C LEU A 195 16.63 4.90 9.61
N ALA A 196 16.44 5.20 10.90
CA ALA A 196 15.57 4.45 11.80
C ALA A 196 14.08 4.49 11.36
N SER A 197 13.66 5.60 10.75
CA SER A 197 12.28 5.81 10.30
C SER A 197 12.01 5.34 8.86
N ALA A 198 13.03 4.88 8.13
CA ALA A 198 12.96 4.67 6.69
C ALA A 198 11.87 3.66 6.27
N THR A 199 11.78 2.51 6.95
CA THR A 199 10.79 1.47 6.65
C THR A 199 9.36 1.95 6.92
N ASP A 200 9.13 2.65 8.04
CA ASP A 200 7.82 3.20 8.36
C ASP A 200 7.41 4.30 7.38
N TYR A 201 8.35 5.13 6.95
CA TYR A 201 8.11 6.13 5.91
C TYR A 201 7.77 5.50 4.55
N LEU A 202 8.48 4.45 4.15
CA LEU A 202 8.16 3.72 2.92
C LEU A 202 6.73 3.18 2.95
N ASN A 203 6.32 2.55 4.05
CA ASN A 203 4.97 2.03 4.22
C ASN A 203 3.91 3.14 4.19
N LEU A 204 4.20 4.30 4.79
CA LEU A 204 3.34 5.48 4.76
C LEU A 204 3.09 5.96 3.31
N VAL A 205 4.15 6.13 2.51
CA VAL A 205 4.04 6.57 1.12
C VAL A 205 3.36 5.51 0.26
N ALA A 206 3.63 4.22 0.50
CA ALA A 206 2.98 3.12 -0.18
C ALA A 206 1.46 3.12 0.02
N LEU A 207 0.99 3.23 1.26
CA LEU A 207 -0.45 3.30 1.57
C LEU A 207 -1.11 4.55 0.98
N SER A 208 -0.42 5.70 0.99
CA SER A 208 -0.89 6.91 0.30
C SER A 208 -1.05 6.69 -1.20
N SER A 209 -0.06 6.08 -1.84
CA SER A 209 -0.09 5.75 -3.27
C SER A 209 -1.22 4.79 -3.63
N MET A 210 -1.48 3.77 -2.79
CA MET A 210 -2.59 2.85 -3.00
C MET A 210 -3.95 3.50 -2.76
N THR A 211 -4.06 4.42 -1.78
CA THR A 211 -5.26 5.23 -1.57
C THR A 211 -5.56 6.06 -2.83
N TYR A 212 -4.52 6.63 -3.44
CA TYR A 212 -4.66 7.32 -4.73
C TYR A 212 -5.15 6.39 -5.84
N MET A 213 -4.59 5.17 -5.96
CA MET A 213 -5.07 4.20 -6.94
C MET A 213 -6.55 3.82 -6.70
N TRP A 214 -6.97 3.63 -5.46
CA TRP A 214 -8.37 3.36 -5.14
C TRP A 214 -9.29 4.53 -5.49
N ALA A 215 -8.89 5.77 -5.22
CA ALA A 215 -9.67 6.95 -5.60
C ALA A 215 -9.85 7.04 -7.13
N ARG A 216 -8.81 6.75 -7.91
CA ARG A 216 -8.87 6.68 -9.38
C ARG A 216 -9.78 5.56 -9.88
N MET A 217 -9.65 4.36 -9.32
CA MET A 217 -10.51 3.22 -9.68
C MET A 217 -11.97 3.49 -9.32
N ALA A 218 -12.23 4.13 -8.19
CA ALA A 218 -13.57 4.54 -7.79
C ALA A 218 -14.17 5.56 -8.78
N LYS A 219 -13.42 6.63 -9.11
CA LYS A 219 -13.84 7.61 -10.13
C LYS A 219 -14.21 6.96 -11.46
N PHE A 220 -13.40 6.00 -11.91
CA PHE A 220 -13.66 5.28 -13.15
C PHE A 220 -14.90 4.37 -13.06
N SER A 221 -15.20 3.83 -11.88
CA SER A 221 -16.22 2.80 -11.68
C SER A 221 -17.62 3.34 -11.35
N ILE A 222 -17.69 4.54 -10.78
CA ILE A 222 -18.96 5.17 -10.42
C ILE A 222 -19.85 5.40 -11.66
N GLY A 223 -21.16 5.24 -11.48
CA GLY A 223 -22.15 5.33 -12.54
C GLY A 223 -22.21 4.11 -13.48
N LYS A 224 -21.32 3.14 -13.34
CA LYS A 224 -21.30 1.93 -14.17
C LYS A 224 -22.01 0.77 -13.48
N ASN A 225 -22.79 0.00 -14.26
CA ASN A 225 -23.68 -1.03 -13.74
C ASN A 225 -23.08 -2.43 -13.72
N GLU A 226 -21.99 -2.67 -14.42
CA GLU A 226 -21.37 -3.97 -14.52
C GLU A 226 -20.83 -4.45 -13.14
N PRO A 227 -20.93 -5.75 -12.84
CA PRO A 227 -20.53 -6.30 -11.55
C PRO A 227 -19.09 -5.94 -11.13
N ILE A 228 -18.18 -5.85 -12.09
CA ILE A 228 -16.78 -5.52 -11.82
C ILE A 228 -16.65 -4.12 -11.19
N HIS A 229 -17.38 -3.11 -11.70
CA HIS A 229 -17.35 -1.74 -11.19
C HIS A 229 -17.98 -1.64 -9.80
N LYS A 230 -19.13 -2.29 -9.59
CA LYS A 230 -19.76 -2.37 -8.25
C LYS A 230 -18.86 -3.03 -7.22
N ASN A 231 -18.15 -4.10 -7.63
CA ASN A 231 -17.19 -4.78 -6.76
C ASN A 231 -15.96 -3.90 -6.47
N LYS A 232 -15.48 -3.09 -7.44
CA LYS A 232 -14.40 -2.14 -7.20
C LYS A 232 -14.75 -1.13 -6.12
N ILE A 233 -15.93 -0.55 -6.16
CA ILE A 233 -16.38 0.40 -5.12
C ILE A 233 -16.40 -0.29 -3.74
N LYS A 234 -17.02 -1.47 -3.62
CA LYS A 234 -17.07 -2.21 -2.35
C LYS A 234 -15.68 -2.55 -1.81
N THR A 235 -14.78 -3.01 -2.70
CA THR A 235 -13.41 -3.37 -2.31
C THR A 235 -12.60 -2.15 -1.90
N GLY A 236 -12.74 -1.04 -2.64
CA GLY A 236 -12.10 0.23 -2.32
C GLY A 236 -12.60 0.83 -1.01
N THR A 237 -13.91 0.77 -0.74
CA THR A 237 -14.47 1.18 0.56
C THR A 237 -13.84 0.37 1.71
N TYR A 238 -13.74 -0.94 1.55
CA TYR A 238 -13.06 -1.77 2.56
C TYR A 238 -11.60 -1.34 2.75
N PHE A 239 -10.86 -1.06 1.67
CA PHE A 239 -9.47 -0.60 1.77
C PHE A 239 -9.38 0.69 2.59
N VAL A 240 -10.20 1.67 2.27
CA VAL A 240 -10.22 2.98 2.94
C VAL A 240 -10.58 2.86 4.43
N GLU A 241 -11.53 1.97 4.77
CA GLU A 241 -12.01 1.84 6.15
C GLU A 241 -11.13 0.93 7.03
N LYS A 242 -10.49 -0.09 6.45
CA LYS A 242 -9.84 -1.17 7.22
C LYS A 242 -8.34 -1.27 7.05
N ILE A 243 -7.78 -0.80 5.92
CA ILE A 243 -6.35 -0.93 5.60
C ILE A 243 -5.67 0.44 5.64
N MET A 244 -6.21 1.43 4.97
CA MET A 244 -5.66 2.79 4.94
C MET A 244 -5.40 3.38 6.34
N PRO A 245 -6.18 3.12 7.40
CA PRO A 245 -5.87 3.64 8.75
C PRO A 245 -4.50 3.24 9.32
N GLU A 246 -3.87 2.17 8.82
CA GLU A 246 -2.48 1.84 9.16
C GLU A 246 -1.51 2.98 8.84
N LEU A 247 -1.85 3.83 7.89
CA LEU A 247 -1.08 5.00 7.49
C LEU A 247 -0.82 5.97 8.65
N PHE A 248 -1.81 6.21 9.50
CA PHE A 248 -1.66 7.07 10.69
C PHE A 248 -0.70 6.46 11.73
N MET A 249 -0.69 5.14 11.85
CA MET A 249 0.26 4.43 12.69
C MET A 249 1.69 4.63 12.17
N TYR A 250 1.90 4.47 10.86
CA TYR A 250 3.22 4.67 10.26
C TYR A 250 3.69 6.13 10.38
N SER A 251 2.81 7.11 10.19
CA SER A 251 3.14 8.53 10.41
C SER A 251 3.65 8.79 11.84
N LYS A 252 3.00 8.21 12.84
CA LYS A 252 3.45 8.31 14.24
C LYS A 252 4.79 7.61 14.49
N LYS A 253 5.01 6.45 13.88
CA LYS A 253 6.28 5.71 14.02
C LYS A 253 7.44 6.47 13.39
N VAL A 254 7.24 7.10 12.22
CA VAL A 254 8.25 7.96 11.61
C VAL A 254 8.68 9.06 12.60
N GLN A 255 7.72 9.71 13.23
CA GLN A 255 7.97 10.83 14.16
C GLN A 255 8.53 10.41 15.52
N ALA A 256 8.51 9.12 15.85
CA ALA A 256 9.13 8.60 17.07
C ALA A 256 10.66 8.65 17.01
N GLY A 257 11.24 8.67 15.81
CA GLY A 257 12.68 8.75 15.62
C GLY A 257 13.44 7.50 16.07
N LYS A 258 14.71 7.68 16.43
CA LYS A 258 15.66 6.59 16.69
C LYS A 258 15.77 6.13 18.13
N SER A 259 15.46 7.01 19.11
CA SER A 259 15.87 6.81 20.51
C SER A 259 15.47 5.46 21.08
N SER A 260 14.20 5.08 20.97
CA SER A 260 13.73 3.77 21.49
C SER A 260 14.35 2.53 20.83
N MET A 261 15.04 2.73 19.72
CA MET A 261 15.70 1.66 18.96
C MET A 261 17.20 1.64 19.20
N MET A 262 17.82 2.83 19.28
CA MET A 262 19.27 2.99 19.33
C MET A 262 19.82 3.17 20.75
N ASP A 263 18.95 3.38 21.74
CA ASP A 263 19.37 3.50 23.14
C ASP A 263 19.77 2.16 23.77
N MET A 264 19.42 1.04 23.12
CA MET A 264 19.78 -0.31 23.55
C MET A 264 21.19 -0.65 23.09
N GLU A 265 22.08 -0.97 24.02
CA GLU A 265 23.46 -1.34 23.72
C GLU A 265 23.54 -2.73 23.07
N VAL A 266 24.54 -2.96 22.22
CA VAL A 266 24.72 -4.27 21.50
C VAL A 266 24.78 -5.45 22.47
N ALA A 267 25.31 -5.27 23.65
CA ALA A 267 25.42 -6.32 24.67
C ALA A 267 24.08 -6.63 25.37
N GLU A 268 23.03 -5.85 25.12
CA GLU A 268 21.71 -6.02 25.73
C GLU A 268 20.76 -6.82 24.85
N PHE A 269 21.14 -7.09 23.57
CA PHE A 269 20.45 -8.02 22.69
C PHE A 269 20.87 -9.48 22.96
#